data_64653e1012a862372807e79c1d8d48c1
#
_entry.id   64653e1012a862372807e79c1d8d48c1
#
_cell.length_a   1.000
_cell.length_b   1.000
_cell.length_c   1.000
_cell.angle_alpha   90.00
_cell.angle_beta   90.00
_cell.angle_gamma   90.00
#
_symmetry.space_group_name_H-M   'P 1'
#
loop_
_entity.id
_entity.type
_entity.pdbx_description
1 polymer ?
#
loop_
_entity_poly.entity_id
_entity_poly.type
_entity_poly.pdbx_seq_one_letter_code
_entity_poly.pdbx_strand_id
1 'polypeptide(L)'
;FIILCCMATSCGMMNTVTKGSQYAKMYEEKPVTLLVMPPINNSTHVEAKDLLYTSISRPLAEAGYYVISPLLPMDVLKAESAYDSELFFDAPLKSFQNFFGADAVVFSVIDSWAKKGMGIETKIRYIIKSAYTNEILFDRSCDLYLDLSINSRSNSLLGTLVNIAASAINTALTDHIKAARKANYFIL
;
A
#
# COMPACT_ATOMS: atom_id res chain seq x y z
N PHE A 1 -48.28 37.59 16.29
CA PHE A 1 -46.83 37.91 16.48
C PHE A 1 -46.24 36.90 17.45
N ILE A 2 -45.79 35.75 17.01
CA ILE A 2 -44.79 34.80 17.65
C ILE A 2 -44.84 33.53 16.82
N ILE A 3 -44.43 33.62 15.55
CA ILE A 3 -44.07 32.45 14.76
C ILE A 3 -42.80 32.82 14.03
N LEU A 4 -41.74 32.97 14.76
CA LEU A 4 -40.43 33.20 14.16
C LEU A 4 -39.33 32.81 15.16
N CYS A 5 -39.14 31.55 15.44
CA CYS A 5 -37.93 31.06 16.14
C CYS A 5 -37.87 29.53 16.23
N CYS A 6 -37.95 28.82 15.11
CA CYS A 6 -37.58 27.37 15.05
C CYS A 6 -36.84 27.04 13.78
N MET A 7 -35.85 27.88 13.42
CA MET A 7 -34.82 27.59 12.48
C MET A 7 -33.50 27.42 13.23
N ALA A 8 -33.49 26.52 14.21
CA ALA A 8 -32.29 26.22 14.96
C ALA A 8 -31.83 24.80 14.68
N THR A 9 -30.73 24.76 13.93
CA THR A 9 -29.63 23.82 14.11
C THR A 9 -29.97 22.34 13.99
N SER A 10 -30.22 21.91 12.77
CA SER A 10 -29.79 20.58 12.38
C SER A 10 -28.24 20.61 12.15
N CYS A 11 -27.51 20.70 13.24
CA CYS A 11 -26.11 20.32 13.25
C CYS A 11 -26.09 18.77 13.12
N GLY A 12 -26.09 18.28 11.90
CA GLY A 12 -25.82 16.89 11.65
C GLY A 12 -24.46 16.57 12.27
N MET A 13 -24.45 15.88 13.42
CA MET A 13 -23.26 15.24 13.95
C MET A 13 -22.81 14.26 12.87
N MET A 14 -21.93 14.69 11.96
CA MET A 14 -21.12 13.78 11.19
C MET A 14 -20.24 13.06 12.22
N ASN A 15 -20.55 11.81 12.51
CA ASN A 15 -19.67 10.89 13.23
C ASN A 15 -18.41 10.70 12.37
N THR A 16 -17.48 11.64 12.46
CA THR A 16 -16.17 11.52 11.85
C THR A 16 -15.40 10.47 12.66
N VAL A 17 -15.34 9.26 12.15
CA VAL A 17 -14.49 8.21 12.71
C VAL A 17 -13.05 8.69 12.60
N THR A 18 -12.41 8.95 13.74
CA THR A 18 -11.00 9.35 13.75
C THR A 18 -10.09 8.15 13.48
N LYS A 19 -8.90 8.37 12.93
CA LYS A 19 -7.91 7.29 12.74
C LYS A 19 -7.60 6.59 14.08
N GLY A 20 -7.54 7.34 15.18
CA GLY A 20 -7.30 6.78 16.52
C GLY A 20 -8.40 5.84 17.00
N SER A 21 -9.67 6.11 16.70
CA SER A 21 -10.77 5.20 17.05
C SER A 21 -10.85 3.99 16.11
N GLN A 22 -10.46 4.16 14.86
CA GLN A 22 -10.48 3.08 13.87
C GLN A 22 -9.35 2.09 14.08
N TYR A 23 -8.18 2.56 14.50
CA TYR A 23 -6.97 1.76 14.68
C TYR A 23 -6.44 1.85 16.12
N ALA A 24 -7.34 1.70 17.11
CA ALA A 24 -7.00 1.89 18.53
C ALA A 24 -5.78 1.07 18.96
N LYS A 25 -5.71 -0.21 18.58
CA LYS A 25 -4.59 -1.09 18.89
C LYS A 25 -3.25 -0.58 18.34
N MET A 26 -3.22 0.03 17.16
CA MET A 26 -2.03 0.63 16.58
C MET A 26 -1.51 1.80 17.45
N TYR A 27 -2.45 2.60 17.99
CA TYR A 27 -2.12 3.72 18.88
C TYR A 27 -1.79 3.29 20.32
N GLU A 28 -2.27 2.13 20.75
CA GLU A 28 -1.93 1.53 22.05
C GLU A 28 -0.55 0.89 22.05
N GLU A 29 -0.26 0.02 21.06
CA GLU A 29 1.03 -0.66 20.95
C GLU A 29 2.17 0.26 20.49
N LYS A 30 1.89 1.23 19.63
CA LYS A 30 2.84 2.19 19.06
C LYS A 30 4.09 1.52 18.50
N PRO A 31 3.96 0.58 17.56
CA PRO A 31 5.12 -0.09 16.99
C PRO A 31 6.03 0.94 16.32
N VAL A 32 7.33 0.80 16.52
CA VAL A 32 8.36 1.69 15.94
C VAL A 32 9.05 0.99 14.78
N THR A 33 9.36 -0.29 14.95
CA THR A 33 10.12 -1.08 13.97
C THR A 33 9.20 -1.98 13.17
N LEU A 34 9.17 -1.78 11.86
CA LEU A 34 8.33 -2.56 10.94
C LEU A 34 9.17 -3.48 10.06
N LEU A 35 8.79 -4.74 10.00
CA LEU A 35 9.25 -5.71 9.02
C LEU A 35 8.23 -5.80 7.89
N VAL A 36 8.66 -5.59 6.65
CA VAL A 36 7.77 -5.70 5.49
C VAL A 36 7.97 -7.06 4.83
N MET A 37 6.89 -7.83 4.74
CA MET A 37 6.88 -9.11 4.03
C MET A 37 6.69 -8.91 2.52
N PRO A 38 7.23 -9.80 1.68
CA PRO A 38 6.92 -9.80 0.26
C PRO A 38 5.41 -9.84 0.02
N PRO A 39 4.87 -9.05 -0.93
CA PRO A 39 3.44 -9.04 -1.21
C PRO A 39 2.89 -10.40 -1.64
N ILE A 40 1.71 -10.75 -1.17
CA ILE A 40 0.91 -11.86 -1.67
C ILE A 40 0.24 -11.38 -2.97
N ASN A 41 0.47 -12.07 -4.07
CA ASN A 41 -0.02 -11.62 -5.38
C ASN A 41 -1.07 -12.58 -5.95
N ASN A 42 -2.34 -12.23 -5.82
CA ASN A 42 -3.48 -12.95 -6.39
C ASN A 42 -3.83 -12.46 -7.80
N SER A 43 -3.09 -11.46 -8.32
CA SER A 43 -3.34 -10.93 -9.66
C SER A 43 -2.58 -11.70 -10.74
N THR A 44 -2.98 -11.49 -12.00
CA THR A 44 -2.28 -12.06 -13.15
C THR A 44 -1.01 -11.29 -13.54
N HIS A 45 -0.77 -10.11 -12.94
CA HIS A 45 0.39 -9.29 -13.23
C HIS A 45 1.56 -9.68 -12.31
N VAL A 46 2.46 -10.50 -12.82
CA VAL A 46 3.57 -11.09 -12.03
C VAL A 46 4.47 -10.02 -11.41
N GLU A 47 4.81 -8.97 -12.15
CA GLU A 47 5.70 -7.90 -11.70
C GLU A 47 5.11 -7.01 -10.60
N ALA A 48 3.79 -7.08 -10.37
CA ALA A 48 3.11 -6.27 -9.35
C ALA A 48 3.70 -6.47 -7.95
N LYS A 49 4.08 -7.72 -7.62
CA LYS A 49 4.73 -8.10 -6.36
C LYS A 49 5.99 -7.27 -6.11
N ASP A 50 6.91 -7.29 -7.06
CA ASP A 50 8.21 -6.62 -6.92
C ASP A 50 8.06 -5.09 -6.93
N LEU A 51 7.19 -4.55 -7.78
CA LEU A 51 6.92 -3.12 -7.89
C LEU A 51 6.33 -2.57 -6.59
N LEU A 52 5.39 -3.28 -5.98
CA LEU A 52 4.80 -2.88 -4.70
C LEU A 52 5.82 -2.98 -3.57
N TYR A 53 6.55 -4.10 -3.49
CA TYR A 53 7.52 -4.37 -2.44
C TYR A 53 8.67 -3.37 -2.39
N THR A 54 9.24 -3.03 -3.55
CA THR A 54 10.36 -2.08 -3.62
C THR A 54 9.97 -0.64 -3.30
N SER A 55 8.70 -0.29 -3.38
CA SER A 55 8.22 1.08 -3.17
C SER A 55 7.54 1.33 -1.81
N ILE A 56 7.32 0.29 -0.98
CA ILE A 56 6.56 0.39 0.27
C ILE A 56 7.34 1.02 1.43
N SER A 57 8.66 0.84 1.47
CA SER A 57 9.49 1.30 2.60
C SER A 57 9.48 2.81 2.76
N ARG A 58 9.41 3.54 1.66
CA ARG A 58 9.48 5.00 1.69
C ARG A 58 8.29 5.65 2.41
N PRO A 59 7.01 5.39 2.06
CA PRO A 59 5.89 6.00 2.76
C PRO A 59 5.84 5.59 4.24
N LEU A 60 6.24 4.37 4.61
CA LEU A 60 6.33 3.95 6.01
C LEU A 60 7.40 4.74 6.77
N ALA A 61 8.57 4.94 6.17
CA ALA A 61 9.64 5.74 6.79
C ALA A 61 9.24 7.22 6.91
N GLU A 62 8.57 7.79 5.91
CA GLU A 62 8.04 9.15 5.96
C GLU A 62 6.91 9.31 7.00
N ALA A 63 6.19 8.24 7.31
CA ALA A 63 5.22 8.19 8.41
C ALA A 63 5.88 8.07 9.81
N GLY A 64 7.21 7.94 9.87
CA GLY A 64 7.99 7.93 11.12
C GLY A 64 8.38 6.54 11.64
N TYR A 65 8.15 5.48 10.88
CA TYR A 65 8.55 4.13 11.27
C TYR A 65 10.00 3.82 10.89
N TYR A 66 10.66 3.04 11.71
CA TYR A 66 11.90 2.38 11.32
C TYR A 66 11.56 1.13 10.50
N VAL A 67 11.85 1.18 9.21
CA VAL A 67 11.55 0.07 8.30
C VAL A 67 12.81 -0.77 8.12
N ILE A 68 12.74 -2.04 8.51
CA ILE A 68 13.81 -3.01 8.26
C ILE A 68 13.94 -3.18 6.75
N SER A 69 15.18 -3.12 6.23
CA SER A 69 15.42 -3.23 4.79
C SER A 69 14.72 -4.47 4.21
N PRO A 70 13.84 -4.33 3.19
CA PRO A 70 13.13 -5.46 2.60
C PRO A 70 14.02 -6.56 2.04
N LEU A 71 15.26 -6.25 1.73
CA LEU A 71 16.22 -7.25 1.25
C LEU A 71 16.59 -8.27 2.34
N LEU A 72 16.66 -7.83 3.59
CA LEU A 72 17.09 -8.69 4.70
C LEU A 72 16.11 -9.84 4.98
N PRO A 73 14.80 -9.60 5.20
CA PRO A 73 13.87 -10.71 5.37
C PRO A 73 13.74 -11.56 4.12
N MET A 74 13.86 -10.98 2.92
CA MET A 74 13.80 -11.75 1.69
C MET A 74 14.95 -12.76 1.59
N ASP A 75 16.18 -12.38 1.93
CA ASP A 75 17.34 -13.27 1.87
C ASP A 75 17.24 -14.38 2.92
N VAL A 76 16.75 -14.09 4.12
CA VAL A 76 16.51 -15.09 5.16
C VAL A 76 15.40 -16.06 4.75
N LEU A 77 14.27 -15.55 4.25
CA LEU A 77 13.18 -16.40 3.78
C LEU A 77 13.60 -17.30 2.62
N LYS A 78 14.42 -16.79 1.72
CA LYS A 78 15.01 -17.60 0.63
C LYS A 78 15.91 -18.71 1.16
N ALA A 79 16.75 -18.43 2.13
CA ALA A 79 17.65 -19.43 2.74
C ALA A 79 16.87 -20.56 3.41
N GLU A 80 15.73 -20.24 4.02
CA GLU A 80 14.82 -21.19 4.69
C GLU A 80 13.80 -21.86 3.73
N SER A 81 13.90 -21.60 2.42
CA SER A 81 12.94 -22.06 1.41
C SER A 81 11.49 -21.64 1.66
N ALA A 82 11.32 -20.56 2.40
CA ALA A 82 10.03 -20.01 2.81
C ALA A 82 9.68 -18.75 2.01
N TYR A 83 9.52 -18.91 0.70
CA TYR A 83 9.34 -17.78 -0.22
C TYR A 83 7.97 -17.09 -0.13
N ASP A 84 6.99 -17.76 0.45
CA ASP A 84 5.60 -17.33 0.40
C ASP A 84 5.18 -16.71 1.73
N SER A 85 4.83 -15.43 1.69
CA SER A 85 4.36 -14.68 2.85
C SER A 85 3.04 -15.23 3.42
N GLU A 86 2.29 -15.97 2.61
CA GLU A 86 1.07 -16.68 3.00
C GLU A 86 1.31 -17.63 4.17
N LEU A 87 2.47 -18.29 4.21
CA LEU A 87 2.85 -19.22 5.28
C LEU A 87 2.89 -18.55 6.67
N PHE A 88 3.20 -17.26 6.68
CA PHE A 88 3.37 -16.48 7.90
C PHE A 88 2.14 -15.66 8.29
N PHE A 89 1.16 -15.55 7.39
CA PHE A 89 0.02 -14.68 7.64
C PHE A 89 -0.79 -15.10 8.87
N ASP A 90 -0.98 -16.39 9.06
CA ASP A 90 -1.69 -16.96 10.21
C ASP A 90 -0.75 -17.60 11.26
N ALA A 91 0.56 -17.61 10.99
CA ALA A 91 1.56 -18.14 11.91
C ALA A 91 1.91 -17.15 13.04
N PRO A 92 2.45 -17.63 14.16
CA PRO A 92 2.97 -16.77 15.21
C PRO A 92 4.15 -15.91 14.72
N LEU A 93 4.05 -14.58 14.86
CA LEU A 93 5.05 -13.64 14.37
C LEU A 93 6.17 -13.36 15.38
N LYS A 94 6.15 -14.00 16.55
CA LYS A 94 7.16 -13.82 17.61
C LYS A 94 8.60 -14.13 17.16
N SER A 95 8.76 -15.05 16.20
CA SER A 95 10.05 -15.35 15.59
C SER A 95 10.66 -14.14 14.88
N PHE A 96 9.85 -13.34 14.20
CA PHE A 96 10.32 -12.13 13.53
C PHE A 96 10.74 -11.04 14.52
N GLN A 97 10.04 -10.94 15.66
CA GLN A 97 10.47 -10.06 16.74
C GLN A 97 11.81 -10.50 17.32
N ASN A 98 11.97 -11.78 17.61
CA ASN A 98 13.20 -12.32 18.21
C ASN A 98 14.41 -12.22 17.26
N PHE A 99 14.20 -12.44 15.97
CA PHE A 99 15.30 -12.47 14.99
C PHE A 99 15.65 -11.10 14.42
N PHE A 100 14.64 -10.30 14.07
CA PHE A 100 14.81 -9.00 13.42
C PHE A 100 14.62 -7.80 14.34
N GLY A 101 14.09 -8.00 15.55
CA GLY A 101 13.72 -6.89 16.44
C GLY A 101 12.48 -6.13 15.94
N ALA A 102 11.63 -6.75 15.12
CA ALA A 102 10.44 -6.10 14.60
C ALA A 102 9.34 -6.00 15.67
N ASP A 103 8.73 -4.83 15.82
CA ASP A 103 7.55 -4.64 16.68
C ASP A 103 6.29 -5.10 15.97
N ALA A 104 6.20 -4.89 14.66
CA ALA A 104 5.09 -5.33 13.84
C ALA A 104 5.53 -5.78 12.45
N VAL A 105 4.70 -6.61 11.83
CA VAL A 105 4.93 -7.17 10.48
C VAL A 105 3.86 -6.64 9.54
N VAL A 106 4.30 -6.10 8.41
CA VAL A 106 3.45 -5.55 7.36
C VAL A 106 3.26 -6.58 6.27
N PHE A 107 2.02 -6.97 6.04
CA PHE A 107 1.59 -7.79 4.91
C PHE A 107 0.85 -6.93 3.91
N SER A 108 1.05 -7.21 2.63
CA SER A 108 0.26 -6.63 1.55
C SER A 108 -0.27 -7.72 0.64
N VAL A 109 -1.53 -7.61 0.27
CA VAL A 109 -2.23 -8.55 -0.60
C VAL A 109 -2.70 -7.80 -1.84
N ILE A 110 -2.24 -8.22 -3.01
CA ILE A 110 -2.65 -7.68 -4.29
C ILE A 110 -3.80 -8.54 -4.81
N ASP A 111 -5.05 -8.08 -4.64
CA ASP A 111 -6.23 -8.81 -5.09
C ASP A 111 -6.42 -8.68 -6.61
N SER A 112 -6.16 -7.49 -7.15
CA SER A 112 -6.18 -7.26 -8.59
C SER A 112 -5.16 -6.21 -9.02
N TRP A 113 -4.65 -6.39 -10.22
CA TRP A 113 -3.74 -5.46 -10.88
C TRP A 113 -3.91 -5.61 -12.39
N ALA A 114 -4.58 -4.67 -13.02
CA ALA A 114 -4.92 -4.79 -14.43
C ALA A 114 -4.86 -3.45 -15.15
N LYS A 115 -4.50 -3.49 -16.42
CA LYS A 115 -4.66 -2.36 -17.32
C LYS A 115 -6.13 -2.24 -17.70
N LYS A 116 -6.73 -1.06 -17.51
CA LYS A 116 -8.13 -0.77 -17.80
C LYS A 116 -8.24 0.53 -18.59
N GLY A 117 -8.63 0.43 -19.84
CA GLY A 117 -8.65 1.60 -20.74
C GLY A 117 -7.26 2.23 -20.87
N MET A 118 -7.16 3.51 -20.55
CA MET A 118 -5.90 4.27 -20.57
C MET A 118 -5.22 4.35 -19.20
N GLY A 119 -5.62 3.51 -18.25
CA GLY A 119 -5.08 3.52 -16.90
C GLY A 119 -4.76 2.15 -16.35
N ILE A 120 -4.36 2.14 -15.07
CA ILE A 120 -4.11 0.94 -14.28
C ILE A 120 -5.06 0.94 -13.09
N GLU A 121 -5.82 -0.14 -12.96
CA GLU A 121 -6.68 -0.40 -11.81
C GLU A 121 -5.98 -1.39 -10.88
N THR A 122 -5.89 -1.05 -9.60
CA THR A 122 -5.29 -1.91 -8.57
C THR A 122 -6.21 -2.02 -7.38
N LYS A 123 -6.30 -3.23 -6.80
CA LYS A 123 -6.94 -3.47 -5.52
C LYS A 123 -5.93 -4.14 -4.60
N ILE A 124 -5.58 -3.44 -3.53
CA ILE A 124 -4.53 -3.86 -2.61
C ILE A 124 -5.03 -3.70 -1.18
N ARG A 125 -4.79 -4.71 -0.35
CA ARG A 125 -5.05 -4.69 1.08
C ARG A 125 -3.74 -4.68 1.85
N TYR A 126 -3.64 -3.80 2.84
CA TYR A 126 -2.49 -3.72 3.75
C TYR A 126 -2.93 -4.09 5.15
N ILE A 127 -2.14 -4.97 5.77
CA ILE A 127 -2.40 -5.49 7.10
C ILE A 127 -1.12 -5.37 7.90
N ILE A 128 -1.19 -4.74 9.07
CA ILE A 128 -0.08 -4.69 10.02
C ILE A 128 -0.49 -5.49 11.24
N LYS A 129 0.32 -6.50 11.58
CA LYS A 129 0.11 -7.37 12.72
C LYS A 129 1.22 -7.17 13.75
N SER A 130 0.84 -7.16 15.03
CA SER A 130 1.80 -7.15 16.14
C SER A 130 2.71 -8.38 16.09
N ALA A 131 4.00 -8.17 16.22
CA ALA A 131 4.94 -9.27 16.36
C ALA A 131 4.96 -9.89 17.78
N TYR A 132 4.30 -9.22 18.75
CA TYR A 132 4.19 -9.68 20.13
C TYR A 132 2.92 -10.50 20.37
N THR A 133 1.78 -9.95 19.93
CA THR A 133 0.44 -10.51 20.23
C THR A 133 -0.19 -11.24 19.05
N ASN A 134 0.34 -11.08 17.86
CA ASN A 134 -0.21 -11.55 16.58
C ASN A 134 -1.54 -10.89 16.20
N GLU A 135 -1.97 -9.86 16.93
CA GLU A 135 -3.19 -9.13 16.65
C GLU A 135 -3.04 -8.19 15.46
N ILE A 136 -4.16 -7.95 14.77
CA ILE A 136 -4.21 -6.99 13.67
C ILE A 136 -4.27 -5.58 14.27
N LEU A 137 -3.26 -4.77 13.99
CA LEU A 137 -3.16 -3.38 14.41
C LEU A 137 -3.75 -2.43 13.36
N PHE A 138 -3.60 -2.78 12.09
CA PHE A 138 -4.08 -2.01 10.95
C PHE A 138 -4.54 -2.94 9.86
N ASP A 139 -5.67 -2.64 9.23
CA ASP A 139 -6.22 -3.36 8.08
C ASP A 139 -6.97 -2.39 7.19
N ARG A 140 -6.49 -2.22 5.98
CA ARG A 140 -7.10 -1.31 5.02
C ARG A 140 -6.93 -1.79 3.60
N SER A 141 -8.04 -1.75 2.85
CA SER A 141 -8.05 -1.99 1.40
C SER A 141 -8.14 -0.68 0.64
N CYS A 142 -7.56 -0.67 -0.55
CA CYS A 142 -7.61 0.43 -1.49
C CYS A 142 -7.93 -0.08 -2.88
N ASP A 143 -8.94 0.52 -3.49
CA ASP A 143 -9.23 0.40 -4.91
C ASP A 143 -8.73 1.69 -5.57
N LEU A 144 -7.69 1.60 -6.39
CA LEU A 144 -7.07 2.75 -7.04
C LEU A 144 -7.16 2.61 -8.56
N TYR A 145 -7.65 3.64 -9.22
CA TYR A 145 -7.49 3.82 -10.65
C TYR A 145 -6.48 4.95 -10.92
N LEU A 146 -5.39 4.62 -11.59
CA LEU A 146 -4.40 5.58 -12.08
C LEU A 146 -4.67 5.84 -13.56
N ASP A 147 -5.20 7.01 -13.87
CA ASP A 147 -5.35 7.50 -15.24
C ASP A 147 -3.96 7.87 -15.80
N LEU A 148 -3.61 7.26 -16.91
CA LEU A 148 -2.36 7.45 -17.62
C LEU A 148 -2.57 8.23 -18.93
N SER A 149 -3.76 8.76 -19.16
CA SER A 149 -4.02 9.60 -20.32
C SER A 149 -3.07 10.80 -20.31
N ILE A 150 -2.20 10.83 -21.32
CA ILE A 150 -1.23 11.91 -21.47
C ILE A 150 -2.03 13.15 -21.90
N ASN A 151 -2.08 14.16 -21.03
CA ASN A 151 -2.42 15.50 -21.43
C ASN A 151 -1.27 16.05 -22.31
N SER A 152 -1.20 15.57 -23.56
CA SER A 152 -0.26 16.07 -24.56
C SER A 152 -0.67 17.48 -24.97
N ARG A 153 -0.24 18.46 -24.19
CA ARG A 153 -0.09 19.84 -24.69
C ARG A 153 1.29 19.97 -25.32
N SER A 154 1.51 19.34 -26.47
CA SER A 154 2.62 19.74 -27.35
C SER A 154 2.16 19.72 -28.80
N ASN A 155 2.03 20.93 -29.36
CA ASN A 155 1.70 21.20 -30.76
C ASN A 155 2.90 20.92 -31.69
N SER A 156 3.24 19.64 -31.89
CA SER A 156 4.19 19.29 -32.97
C SER A 156 3.99 17.82 -33.38
N LEU A 157 3.43 17.64 -34.57
CA LEU A 157 3.13 16.34 -35.17
C LEU A 157 4.38 15.48 -35.47
N LEU A 158 5.55 16.07 -35.63
CA LEU A 158 6.79 15.37 -35.96
C LEU A 158 7.57 14.90 -34.72
N GLY A 159 7.50 15.62 -33.61
CA GLY A 159 8.09 15.20 -32.32
C GLY A 159 7.38 14.01 -31.68
N THR A 160 6.11 13.81 -32.01
CA THR A 160 5.26 12.79 -31.42
C THR A 160 5.61 11.38 -31.93
N LEU A 161 5.97 11.23 -33.21
CA LEU A 161 6.21 9.92 -33.82
C LEU A 161 7.54 9.27 -33.42
N VAL A 162 8.59 10.06 -33.18
CA VAL A 162 9.89 9.54 -32.75
C VAL A 162 9.90 9.16 -31.27
N ASN A 163 9.13 9.88 -30.44
CA ASN A 163 8.97 9.56 -29.02
C ASN A 163 8.06 8.35 -28.75
N ILE A 164 7.13 8.00 -29.64
CA ILE A 164 6.17 6.92 -29.44
C ILE A 164 6.87 5.54 -29.46
N ALA A 165 7.82 5.31 -30.33
CA ALA A 165 8.47 4.00 -30.46
C ALA A 165 9.47 3.69 -29.32
N ALA A 166 10.21 4.69 -28.85
CA ALA A 166 11.16 4.55 -27.73
C ALA A 166 10.45 4.64 -26.36
N SER A 167 9.30 5.32 -26.27
CA SER A 167 8.55 5.51 -25.05
C SER A 167 7.63 4.33 -24.71
N ALA A 168 7.18 3.53 -25.68
CA ALA A 168 6.17 2.51 -25.45
C ALA A 168 6.63 1.41 -24.46
N ILE A 169 7.90 1.00 -24.51
CA ILE A 169 8.44 -0.05 -23.63
C ILE A 169 8.74 0.53 -22.23
N ASN A 170 9.38 1.70 -22.17
CA ASN A 170 9.66 2.37 -20.90
C ASN A 170 8.40 2.93 -20.22
N THR A 171 7.37 3.28 -21.00
CA THR A 171 6.12 3.82 -20.48
C THR A 171 5.34 2.79 -19.71
N ALA A 172 5.23 1.56 -20.21
CA ALA A 172 4.46 0.50 -19.55
C ALA A 172 5.00 0.20 -18.14
N LEU A 173 6.31 -0.05 -18.01
CA LEU A 173 6.92 -0.33 -16.70
C LEU A 173 6.85 0.88 -15.76
N THR A 174 7.11 2.08 -16.29
CA THR A 174 7.05 3.33 -15.53
C THR A 174 5.65 3.59 -14.97
N ASP A 175 4.61 3.25 -15.72
CA ASP A 175 3.22 3.45 -15.31
C ASP A 175 2.82 2.50 -14.18
N HIS A 176 3.26 1.25 -14.23
CA HIS A 176 3.07 0.29 -13.15
C HIS A 176 3.84 0.70 -11.87
N ILE A 177 5.06 1.23 -11.99
CA ILE A 177 5.81 1.80 -10.86
C ILE A 177 5.06 2.98 -10.23
N LYS A 178 4.48 3.87 -11.03
CA LYS A 178 3.67 4.99 -10.53
C LYS A 178 2.43 4.50 -9.78
N ALA A 179 1.76 3.45 -10.31
CA ALA A 179 0.61 2.85 -9.66
C ALA A 179 0.99 2.24 -8.30
N ALA A 180 2.10 1.49 -8.22
CA ALA A 180 2.63 0.93 -6.97
C ALA A 180 2.91 2.01 -5.92
N ARG A 181 3.66 3.04 -6.31
CA ARG A 181 3.98 4.18 -5.42
C ARG A 181 2.73 4.88 -4.94
N LYS A 182 1.79 5.19 -5.85
CA LYS A 182 0.56 5.89 -5.50
C LYS A 182 -0.30 5.06 -4.54
N ALA A 183 -0.40 3.75 -4.73
CA ALA A 183 -1.12 2.86 -3.85
C ALA A 183 -0.51 2.85 -2.43
N ASN A 184 0.82 2.70 -2.33
CA ASN A 184 1.52 2.72 -1.05
C ASN A 184 1.32 4.04 -0.30
N TYR A 185 1.43 5.18 -0.97
CA TYR A 185 1.21 6.50 -0.35
C TYR A 185 -0.25 6.81 0.00
N PHE A 186 -1.19 6.22 -0.71
CA PHE A 186 -2.61 6.49 -0.46
C PHE A 186 -3.14 5.80 0.80
N ILE A 187 -2.56 4.64 1.15
CA ILE A 187 -3.06 3.79 2.22
C ILE A 187 -2.25 3.97 3.51
N LEU A 188 -0.97 3.99 3.40
CA LEU A 188 -0.02 4.09 4.51
C LEU A 188 0.23 5.54 4.90
#